data_096e24e12e64f7196c0cb4b547b971ce
#
_entry.id   096e24e12e64f7196c0cb4b547b971ce
#
_cell.length_a   1.000
_cell.length_b   1.000
_cell.length_c   1.000
_cell.angle_alpha   90.00
_cell.angle_beta   90.00
_cell.angle_gamma   90.00
#
_symmetry.space_group_name_H-M   'P 1'
#
loop_
_entity.id
_entity.type
_entity.pdbx_description
1 polymer ?
#
loop_
_entity_poly.entity_id
_entity_poly.type
_entity_poly.pdbx_seq_one_letter_code
_entity_poly.pdbx_strand_id
1 'polypeptide(L)'
;QAFRVEVTETEHNFVFPLAAKPDLCRFDPYNRVLKELDFEKSVAELRLQLRDDDDVWGREQAAKSLGKKGGREAVEALAEAVQRDRFWGVQAAAAKALGEIGTSAARDALLAALRVRHPKARRAVVAALGEFRGDEAVLTALVPFSRKDQSWFVEGEANRSIGKLRLPGSFDAIMANFDRRSFREVVRVGCIDGLVELRDERAFDALERAAAYGAPFQARTSAVSALARLGEFFPDRKKALGERLAELTEDRDFRVRIAAANALKTLKAADQIEAIERMAARELDGRGVRTARQVLLDLRKGAGTDEEVQHLREDLEKLRDENAKLRDRIERIEAAGAARR
;
A
#
# COMPACT_ATOMS: atom_id res chain seq x y z
N GLN A 1 -30.26 20.53 -12.39
CA GLN A 1 -31.36 19.81 -13.05
C GLN A 1 -31.05 18.29 -12.97
N ALA A 2 -32.08 17.45 -12.67
CA ALA A 2 -31.96 16.00 -12.62
C ALA A 2 -32.87 15.35 -13.66
N PHE A 3 -32.38 14.33 -14.33
CA PHE A 3 -33.15 13.52 -15.28
C PHE A 3 -33.14 12.07 -14.78
N ARG A 4 -34.28 11.41 -14.88
CA ARG A 4 -34.41 9.99 -14.61
C ARG A 4 -34.58 9.27 -15.94
N VAL A 5 -33.78 8.24 -16.17
CA VAL A 5 -33.81 7.43 -17.37
C VAL A 5 -34.07 5.97 -17.01
N GLU A 6 -34.69 5.25 -17.93
CA GLU A 6 -34.87 3.83 -17.85
C GLU A 6 -34.08 3.16 -18.99
N VAL A 7 -33.24 2.19 -18.63
CA VAL A 7 -32.41 1.44 -19.58
C VAL A 7 -33.18 0.14 -19.88
N THR A 8 -33.68 0.02 -21.10
CA THR A 8 -34.50 -1.13 -21.55
C THR A 8 -33.82 -1.94 -22.65
N GLU A 9 -32.73 -1.41 -23.22
CA GLU A 9 -32.03 -1.99 -24.37
C GLU A 9 -30.58 -2.30 -24.03
N THR A 10 -29.91 -3.10 -24.83
CA THR A 10 -28.51 -3.45 -24.70
C THR A 10 -27.61 -2.23 -24.89
N GLU A 11 -27.96 -1.34 -25.80
CA GLU A 11 -27.33 -0.04 -26.04
C GLU A 11 -28.39 1.06 -26.00
N HIS A 12 -28.15 2.11 -25.24
CA HIS A 12 -29.12 3.20 -25.09
C HIS A 12 -28.41 4.56 -25.08
N ASN A 13 -28.85 5.47 -25.95
CA ASN A 13 -28.37 6.83 -26.02
C ASN A 13 -29.42 7.80 -25.44
N PHE A 14 -29.00 8.59 -24.46
CA PHE A 14 -29.86 9.61 -23.86
C PHE A 14 -29.37 11.02 -24.24
N VAL A 15 -30.29 11.85 -24.72
CA VAL A 15 -30.03 13.23 -25.06
C VAL A 15 -30.88 14.12 -24.16
N PHE A 16 -30.26 15.06 -23.49
CA PHE A 16 -30.91 15.98 -22.56
C PHE A 16 -30.88 17.42 -23.10
N PRO A 17 -32.04 18.10 -23.23
CA PRO A 17 -32.07 19.50 -23.61
C PRO A 17 -31.59 20.37 -22.45
N LEU A 18 -30.54 21.14 -22.66
CA LEU A 18 -29.99 22.09 -21.70
C LEU A 18 -29.80 23.45 -22.36
N ALA A 19 -30.05 24.53 -21.61
CA ALA A 19 -29.87 25.91 -22.10
C ALA A 19 -28.38 26.27 -22.33
N ALA A 20 -27.47 25.62 -21.55
CA ALA A 20 -26.03 25.78 -21.66
C ALA A 20 -25.32 24.50 -21.24
N LYS A 21 -24.06 24.37 -21.61
CA LYS A 21 -23.21 23.27 -21.16
C LYS A 21 -23.13 23.27 -19.63
N PRO A 22 -23.41 22.15 -18.95
CA PRO A 22 -23.30 22.08 -17.49
C PRO A 22 -21.84 22.12 -17.03
N ASP A 23 -21.58 22.78 -15.91
CA ASP A 23 -20.25 22.80 -15.27
C ASP A 23 -19.88 21.44 -14.67
N LEU A 24 -20.89 20.63 -14.30
CA LEU A 24 -20.71 19.30 -13.73
C LEU A 24 -21.86 18.38 -14.19
N CYS A 25 -21.52 17.22 -14.68
CA CYS A 25 -22.47 16.15 -14.92
C CYS A 25 -22.20 14.97 -13.98
N ARG A 26 -23.28 14.41 -13.41
CA ARG A 26 -23.21 13.23 -12.55
C ARG A 26 -24.12 12.15 -13.07
N PHE A 27 -23.60 10.94 -13.16
CA PHE A 27 -24.38 9.75 -13.42
C PHE A 27 -24.57 8.97 -12.11
N ASP A 28 -25.79 8.54 -11.85
CA ASP A 28 -26.18 7.75 -10.67
C ASP A 28 -25.63 8.33 -9.35
N PRO A 29 -26.13 9.51 -8.91
CA PRO A 29 -25.75 10.07 -7.63
C PRO A 29 -26.00 9.06 -6.49
N TYR A 30 -25.06 8.98 -5.55
CA TYR A 30 -25.07 8.04 -4.41
C TYR A 30 -24.83 6.57 -4.79
N ASN A 31 -24.41 6.29 -6.02
CA ASN A 31 -24.02 4.96 -6.50
C ASN A 31 -25.04 3.84 -6.19
N ARG A 32 -26.27 4.05 -6.63
CA ARG A 32 -27.42 3.16 -6.30
C ARG A 32 -27.54 1.94 -7.21
N VAL A 33 -26.93 1.99 -8.39
CA VAL A 33 -26.98 0.95 -9.40
C VAL A 33 -25.64 0.24 -9.50
N LEU A 34 -25.65 -1.09 -9.51
CA LEU A 34 -24.44 -1.88 -9.82
C LEU A 34 -24.08 -1.67 -11.28
N LYS A 35 -22.88 -1.16 -11.55
CA LYS A 35 -22.45 -0.78 -12.89
C LYS A 35 -20.92 -0.73 -12.99
N GLU A 36 -20.42 -0.83 -14.18
CA GLU A 36 -19.14 -0.27 -14.58
C GLU A 36 -19.39 1.13 -15.13
N LEU A 37 -18.56 2.08 -14.78
CA LEU A 37 -18.70 3.48 -15.19
C LEU A 37 -17.41 3.97 -15.83
N ASP A 38 -17.46 4.18 -17.14
CA ASP A 38 -16.46 4.93 -17.87
C ASP A 38 -17.06 6.29 -18.25
N PHE A 39 -16.65 7.33 -17.55
CA PHE A 39 -17.19 8.66 -17.69
C PHE A 39 -16.08 9.70 -17.60
N GLU A 40 -15.56 10.07 -18.75
CA GLU A 40 -14.51 11.08 -18.83
C GLU A 40 -15.02 12.46 -18.42
N LYS A 41 -14.25 13.12 -17.57
CA LYS A 41 -14.46 14.50 -17.11
C LYS A 41 -13.21 15.32 -17.28
N SER A 42 -13.37 16.60 -17.54
CA SER A 42 -12.27 17.55 -17.52
C SER A 42 -11.70 17.74 -16.10
N VAL A 43 -10.47 18.21 -15.97
CA VAL A 43 -9.90 18.56 -14.66
C VAL A 43 -10.76 19.58 -13.94
N ALA A 44 -11.31 20.58 -14.66
CA ALA A 44 -12.19 21.59 -14.10
C ALA A 44 -13.47 20.99 -13.49
N GLU A 45 -14.14 20.04 -14.19
CA GLU A 45 -15.31 19.34 -13.66
C GLU A 45 -14.98 18.49 -12.45
N LEU A 46 -13.83 17.78 -12.47
CA LEU A 46 -13.39 16.95 -11.35
C LEU A 46 -13.07 17.78 -10.11
N ARG A 47 -12.44 18.95 -10.29
CA ARG A 47 -12.18 19.91 -9.20
C ARG A 47 -13.49 20.40 -8.58
N LEU A 48 -14.45 20.79 -9.40
CA LEU A 48 -15.77 21.21 -8.95
C LEU A 48 -16.47 20.08 -8.20
N GLN A 49 -16.46 18.86 -8.75
CA GLN A 49 -17.04 17.69 -8.12
C GLN A 49 -16.37 17.38 -6.77
N LEU A 50 -15.05 17.39 -6.71
CA LEU A 50 -14.31 17.13 -5.47
C LEU A 50 -14.65 18.13 -4.37
N ARG A 51 -14.83 19.40 -4.73
CA ARG A 51 -15.12 20.48 -3.78
C ARG A 51 -16.59 20.51 -3.33
N ASP A 52 -17.52 20.45 -4.27
CA ASP A 52 -18.91 20.84 -4.05
C ASP A 52 -19.90 19.68 -4.05
N ASP A 53 -19.51 18.47 -4.49
CA ASP A 53 -20.43 17.34 -4.50
C ASP A 53 -20.86 16.95 -3.08
N ASP A 54 -22.17 16.85 -2.84
CA ASP A 54 -22.70 16.42 -1.54
C ASP A 54 -22.41 14.94 -1.27
N ASP A 55 -22.32 14.14 -2.34
CA ASP A 55 -22.07 12.72 -2.27
C ASP A 55 -20.59 12.42 -1.98
N VAL A 56 -20.34 11.72 -0.87
CA VAL A 56 -19.00 11.28 -0.48
C VAL A 56 -18.36 10.41 -1.57
N TRP A 57 -19.15 9.50 -2.16
CA TRP A 57 -18.65 8.62 -3.22
C TRP A 57 -18.25 9.43 -4.46
N GLY A 58 -19.06 10.43 -4.82
CA GLY A 58 -18.76 11.32 -5.94
C GLY A 58 -17.44 12.07 -5.74
N ARG A 59 -17.20 12.62 -4.54
CA ARG A 59 -15.93 13.29 -4.21
C ARG A 59 -14.74 12.33 -4.21
N GLU A 60 -14.92 11.11 -3.66
CA GLU A 60 -13.86 10.09 -3.66
C GLU A 60 -13.48 9.67 -5.10
N GLN A 61 -14.46 9.49 -6.00
CA GLN A 61 -14.20 9.19 -7.41
C GLN A 61 -13.50 10.37 -8.12
N ALA A 62 -13.89 11.61 -7.84
CA ALA A 62 -13.23 12.79 -8.37
C ALA A 62 -11.75 12.85 -7.96
N ALA A 63 -11.44 12.57 -6.67
CA ALA A 63 -10.06 12.50 -6.20
C ALA A 63 -9.25 11.43 -6.94
N LYS A 64 -9.78 10.21 -7.11
CA LYS A 64 -9.13 9.13 -7.85
C LYS A 64 -8.89 9.50 -9.33
N SER A 65 -9.89 10.13 -9.97
CA SER A 65 -9.78 10.54 -11.37
C SER A 65 -8.76 11.67 -11.57
N LEU A 66 -8.69 12.62 -10.63
CA LEU A 66 -7.65 13.67 -10.62
C LEU A 66 -6.26 13.05 -10.46
N GLY A 67 -6.10 12.04 -9.60
CA GLY A 67 -4.84 11.30 -9.47
C GLY A 67 -4.37 10.67 -10.78
N LYS A 68 -5.28 10.09 -11.55
CA LYS A 68 -4.96 9.51 -12.87
C LYS A 68 -4.60 10.57 -13.91
N LYS A 69 -5.25 11.73 -13.88
CA LYS A 69 -4.96 12.83 -14.83
C LYS A 69 -3.65 13.54 -14.50
N GLY A 70 -3.32 13.70 -13.22
CA GLY A 70 -2.11 14.43 -12.80
C GLY A 70 -2.16 15.91 -13.14
N GLY A 71 -0.97 16.53 -13.14
CA GLY A 71 -0.76 17.92 -13.46
C GLY A 71 -1.03 18.86 -12.28
N ARG A 72 -0.59 20.11 -12.42
CA ARG A 72 -0.59 21.12 -11.37
C ARG A 72 -1.98 21.36 -10.76
N GLU A 73 -2.98 21.55 -11.60
CA GLU A 73 -4.34 21.81 -11.13
C GLU A 73 -4.95 20.64 -10.33
N ALA A 74 -4.63 19.40 -10.73
CA ALA A 74 -5.05 18.21 -10.00
C ALA A 74 -4.37 18.15 -8.63
N VAL A 75 -3.06 18.40 -8.56
CA VAL A 75 -2.30 18.44 -7.30
C VAL A 75 -2.87 19.50 -6.34
N GLU A 76 -3.15 20.71 -6.83
CA GLU A 76 -3.75 21.80 -6.03
C GLU A 76 -5.11 21.40 -5.44
N ALA A 77 -6.00 20.82 -6.27
CA ALA A 77 -7.32 20.37 -5.81
C ALA A 77 -7.23 19.24 -4.80
N LEU A 78 -6.35 18.26 -5.04
CA LEU A 78 -6.13 17.15 -4.13
C LEU A 78 -5.50 17.61 -2.80
N ALA A 79 -4.55 18.55 -2.83
CA ALA A 79 -3.95 19.16 -1.65
C ALA A 79 -4.99 19.86 -0.77
N GLU A 80 -5.92 20.61 -1.37
CA GLU A 80 -7.03 21.21 -0.64
C GLU A 80 -7.95 20.15 -0.04
N ALA A 81 -8.32 19.12 -0.80
CA ALA A 81 -9.19 18.05 -0.34
C ALA A 81 -8.59 17.26 0.83
N VAL A 82 -7.28 16.93 0.81
CA VAL A 82 -6.61 16.27 1.95
C VAL A 82 -6.75 17.08 3.23
N GLN A 83 -6.63 18.40 3.16
CA GLN A 83 -6.64 19.27 4.33
C GLN A 83 -8.05 19.61 4.82
N ARG A 84 -9.02 19.77 3.92
CA ARG A 84 -10.29 20.44 4.19
C ARG A 84 -11.54 19.62 3.96
N ASP A 85 -11.47 18.48 3.25
CA ASP A 85 -12.71 17.72 3.04
C ASP A 85 -13.34 17.30 4.37
N ARG A 86 -14.65 17.40 4.43
CA ARG A 86 -15.46 17.10 5.62
C ARG A 86 -15.45 15.63 6.02
N PHE A 87 -15.06 14.74 5.10
CA PHE A 87 -15.02 13.30 5.32
C PHE A 87 -13.61 12.73 5.18
N TRP A 88 -13.14 12.06 6.21
CA TRP A 88 -11.79 11.48 6.24
C TRP A 88 -11.48 10.51 5.09
N GLY A 89 -12.49 9.82 4.54
CA GLY A 89 -12.33 8.90 3.41
C GLY A 89 -11.93 9.62 2.12
N VAL A 90 -12.52 10.79 1.86
CA VAL A 90 -12.12 11.65 0.73
C VAL A 90 -10.73 12.24 0.96
N GLN A 91 -10.40 12.68 2.19
CA GLN A 91 -9.04 13.08 2.55
C GLN A 91 -8.02 11.97 2.26
N ALA A 92 -8.35 10.73 2.64
CA ALA A 92 -7.49 9.58 2.40
C ALA A 92 -7.35 9.23 0.91
N ALA A 93 -8.43 9.32 0.12
CA ALA A 93 -8.41 9.10 -1.32
C ALA A 93 -7.55 10.16 -2.02
N ALA A 94 -7.68 11.42 -1.62
CA ALA A 94 -6.88 12.52 -2.16
C ALA A 94 -5.38 12.37 -1.79
N ALA A 95 -5.06 11.97 -0.56
CA ALA A 95 -3.68 11.69 -0.16
C ALA A 95 -3.08 10.55 -0.99
N LYS A 96 -3.83 9.46 -1.19
CA LYS A 96 -3.39 8.34 -2.04
C LYS A 96 -3.14 8.80 -3.48
N ALA A 97 -4.05 9.59 -4.04
CA ALA A 97 -3.92 10.14 -5.40
C ALA A 97 -2.67 11.02 -5.55
N LEU A 98 -2.32 11.83 -4.56
CA LEU A 98 -1.07 12.60 -4.54
C LEU A 98 0.16 11.67 -4.52
N GLY A 99 0.14 10.60 -3.73
CA GLY A 99 1.21 9.61 -3.74
C GLY A 99 1.38 8.92 -5.09
N GLU A 100 0.27 8.61 -5.78
CA GLU A 100 0.28 8.02 -7.13
C GLU A 100 0.78 8.99 -8.21
N ILE A 101 0.53 10.31 -8.07
CA ILE A 101 1.09 11.34 -8.94
C ILE A 101 2.62 11.39 -8.81
N GLY A 102 3.17 11.32 -7.60
CA GLY A 102 4.59 11.13 -7.32
C GLY A 102 5.50 12.31 -7.67
N THR A 103 4.97 13.51 -7.92
CA THR A 103 5.77 14.70 -8.21
C THR A 103 6.24 15.43 -6.95
N SER A 104 7.24 16.30 -7.05
CA SER A 104 7.71 17.10 -5.91
C SER A 104 6.59 17.99 -5.34
N ALA A 105 5.73 18.54 -6.19
CA ALA A 105 4.57 19.31 -5.76
C ALA A 105 3.58 18.47 -4.94
N ALA A 106 3.32 17.23 -5.37
CA ALA A 106 2.47 16.29 -4.64
C ALA A 106 3.08 15.89 -3.29
N ARG A 107 4.41 15.65 -3.25
CA ARG A 107 5.16 15.42 -2.00
C ARG A 107 4.99 16.58 -1.04
N ASP A 108 5.22 17.80 -1.50
CA ASP A 108 5.16 19.00 -0.66
C ASP A 108 3.74 19.22 -0.10
N ALA A 109 2.72 18.95 -0.91
CA ALA A 109 1.31 18.95 -0.48
C ALA A 109 1.04 17.92 0.63
N LEU A 110 1.59 16.69 0.51
CA LEU A 110 1.47 15.65 1.53
C LEU A 110 2.25 16.00 2.80
N LEU A 111 3.46 16.57 2.69
CA LEU A 111 4.22 17.05 3.85
C LEU A 111 3.45 18.12 4.63
N ALA A 112 2.81 19.05 3.94
CA ALA A 112 1.94 20.08 4.54
C ALA A 112 0.70 19.47 5.21
N ALA A 113 0.23 18.30 4.76
CA ALA A 113 -0.95 17.61 5.27
C ALA A 113 -0.65 16.61 6.42
N LEU A 114 0.59 16.43 6.86
CA LEU A 114 0.96 15.46 7.91
C LEU A 114 0.21 15.63 9.24
N ARG A 115 -0.34 16.81 9.52
CA ARG A 115 -1.06 17.12 10.75
C ARG A 115 -2.58 17.14 10.61
N VAL A 116 -3.14 16.56 9.55
CA VAL A 116 -4.60 16.45 9.41
C VAL A 116 -5.21 15.76 10.64
N ARG A 117 -6.36 16.28 11.08
CA ARG A 117 -6.91 15.93 12.39
C ARG A 117 -7.32 14.47 12.52
N HIS A 118 -7.96 13.92 11.47
CA HIS A 118 -8.51 12.58 11.53
C HIS A 118 -7.41 11.51 11.38
N PRO A 119 -7.24 10.54 12.30
CA PRO A 119 -6.12 9.60 12.30
C PRO A 119 -6.10 8.68 11.06
N LYS A 120 -7.24 8.32 10.49
CA LYS A 120 -7.29 7.53 9.26
C LYS A 120 -6.81 8.31 8.05
N ALA A 121 -7.14 9.61 7.95
CA ALA A 121 -6.62 10.49 6.90
C ALA A 121 -5.11 10.70 7.08
N ARG A 122 -4.65 10.96 8.32
CA ARG A 122 -3.23 11.13 8.64
C ARG A 122 -2.44 9.87 8.30
N ARG A 123 -2.97 8.66 8.60
CA ARG A 123 -2.37 7.40 8.18
C ARG A 123 -2.24 7.30 6.67
N ALA A 124 -3.24 7.72 5.89
CA ALA A 124 -3.18 7.71 4.45
C ALA A 124 -2.15 8.69 3.89
N VAL A 125 -1.99 9.88 4.50
CA VAL A 125 -0.92 10.84 4.17
C VAL A 125 0.46 10.23 4.40
N VAL A 126 0.66 9.60 5.56
CA VAL A 126 1.90 8.91 5.91
C VAL A 126 2.20 7.78 4.92
N ALA A 127 1.20 6.98 4.56
CA ALA A 127 1.34 5.90 3.58
C ALA A 127 1.72 6.43 2.18
N ALA A 128 1.08 7.53 1.75
CA ALA A 128 1.36 8.17 0.47
C ALA A 128 2.79 8.75 0.40
N LEU A 129 3.29 9.30 1.49
CA LEU A 129 4.68 9.78 1.59
C LEU A 129 5.70 8.64 1.44
N GLY A 130 5.36 7.42 1.82
CA GLY A 130 6.22 6.24 1.61
C GLY A 130 6.49 5.91 0.14
N GLU A 131 5.76 6.47 -0.82
CA GLU A 131 5.99 6.25 -2.26
C GLU A 131 7.14 7.11 -2.82
N PHE A 132 7.63 8.12 -2.06
CA PHE A 132 8.72 9.01 -2.47
C PHE A 132 10.10 8.44 -2.07
N ARG A 133 10.52 7.39 -2.76
CA ARG A 133 11.78 6.67 -2.48
C ARG A 133 12.99 7.62 -2.59
N GLY A 134 13.94 7.45 -1.68
CA GLY A 134 15.17 8.21 -1.65
C GLY A 134 15.01 9.67 -1.20
N ASP A 135 13.84 10.07 -0.71
CA ASP A 135 13.60 11.44 -0.26
C ASP A 135 13.93 11.60 1.23
N GLU A 136 15.04 12.27 1.53
CA GLU A 136 15.51 12.52 2.89
C GLU A 136 14.61 13.48 3.68
N ALA A 137 13.96 14.43 3.00
CA ALA A 137 13.03 15.34 3.65
C ALA A 137 11.79 14.58 4.15
N VAL A 138 11.31 13.59 3.37
CA VAL A 138 10.23 12.71 3.78
C VAL A 138 10.65 11.84 4.97
N LEU A 139 11.85 11.24 4.94
CA LEU A 139 12.37 10.48 6.08
C LEU A 139 12.38 11.33 7.35
N THR A 140 12.96 12.52 7.27
CA THR A 140 13.03 13.47 8.40
C THR A 140 11.64 13.81 8.95
N ALA A 141 10.67 14.00 8.06
CA ALA A 141 9.30 14.33 8.43
C ALA A 141 8.54 13.14 9.06
N LEU A 142 8.79 11.88 8.63
CA LEU A 142 8.11 10.69 9.12
C LEU A 142 8.65 10.16 10.44
N VAL A 143 9.93 10.34 10.76
CA VAL A 143 10.56 9.86 12.00
C VAL A 143 9.81 10.28 13.27
N PRO A 144 9.37 11.53 13.45
CA PRO A 144 8.57 11.91 14.63
C PRO A 144 7.27 11.14 14.74
N PHE A 145 6.57 10.89 13.61
CA PHE A 145 5.30 10.14 13.56
C PHE A 145 5.48 8.65 13.84
N SER A 146 6.61 8.06 13.48
CA SER A 146 6.92 6.67 13.81
C SER A 146 7.14 6.44 15.31
N ARG A 147 7.57 7.49 16.02
CA ARG A 147 7.86 7.45 17.45
C ARG A 147 6.67 7.78 18.33
N LYS A 148 5.85 8.75 17.91
CA LYS A 148 4.73 9.25 18.72
C LYS A 148 3.65 9.89 17.85
N ASP A 149 2.50 9.24 17.77
CA ASP A 149 1.24 9.80 17.27
C ASP A 149 0.12 9.44 18.26
N GLN A 150 -1.02 10.12 18.16
CA GLN A 150 -2.21 9.77 18.94
C GLN A 150 -2.80 8.40 18.53
N SER A 151 -2.39 7.87 17.40
CA SER A 151 -2.84 6.60 16.85
C SER A 151 -1.66 5.66 16.55
N TRP A 152 -1.62 4.54 17.24
CA TRP A 152 -0.64 3.47 16.94
C TRP A 152 -0.66 3.01 15.48
N PHE A 153 -1.80 3.12 14.79
CA PHE A 153 -1.90 2.80 13.37
C PHE A 153 -1.15 3.79 12.48
N VAL A 154 -1.04 5.06 12.88
CA VAL A 154 -0.21 6.05 12.20
C VAL A 154 1.27 5.75 12.47
N GLU A 155 1.63 5.43 13.72
CA GLU A 155 3.01 5.05 14.09
C GLU A 155 3.46 3.79 13.32
N GLY A 156 2.62 2.76 13.25
CA GLY A 156 2.92 1.55 12.47
C GLY A 156 3.08 1.83 10.98
N GLU A 157 2.21 2.65 10.39
CA GLU A 157 2.30 3.04 8.99
C GLU A 157 3.55 3.88 8.71
N ALA A 158 3.93 4.76 9.64
CA ALA A 158 5.16 5.57 9.50
C ALA A 158 6.41 4.68 9.45
N ASN A 159 6.50 3.65 10.30
CA ASN A 159 7.61 2.69 10.23
C ASN A 159 7.63 1.92 8.90
N ARG A 160 6.46 1.50 8.39
CA ARG A 160 6.36 0.87 7.07
C ARG A 160 6.82 1.82 5.97
N SER A 161 6.34 3.07 5.98
CA SER A 161 6.67 4.09 4.98
C SER A 161 8.15 4.46 4.99
N ILE A 162 8.78 4.54 6.18
CA ILE A 162 10.23 4.73 6.32
C ILE A 162 11.00 3.61 5.63
N GLY A 163 10.55 2.36 5.74
CA GLY A 163 11.15 1.23 5.03
C GLY A 163 11.07 1.37 3.50
N LYS A 164 9.93 1.83 2.99
CA LYS A 164 9.73 2.06 1.55
C LYS A 164 10.67 3.10 0.96
N LEU A 165 11.12 4.07 1.76
CA LEU A 165 12.05 5.11 1.31
C LEU A 165 13.43 4.54 0.95
N ARG A 166 13.83 3.41 1.54
CA ARG A 166 15.12 2.73 1.28
C ARG A 166 16.35 3.62 1.44
N LEU A 167 16.32 4.49 2.44
CA LEU A 167 17.44 5.36 2.77
C LEU A 167 18.37 4.72 3.81
N PRO A 168 19.66 5.07 3.85
CA PRO A 168 20.61 4.52 4.83
C PRO A 168 20.15 4.63 6.29
N GLY A 169 19.50 5.73 6.67
CA GLY A 169 18.98 5.96 8.02
C GLY A 169 17.68 5.22 8.34
N SER A 170 17.02 4.60 7.38
CA SER A 170 15.71 3.95 7.57
C SER A 170 15.78 2.76 8.51
N PHE A 171 16.83 1.95 8.45
CA PHE A 171 17.01 0.80 9.35
C PHE A 171 17.01 1.21 10.81
N ASP A 172 17.86 2.16 11.16
CA ASP A 172 18.02 2.61 12.55
C ASP A 172 16.76 3.32 13.05
N ALA A 173 16.08 4.08 12.19
CA ALA A 173 14.81 4.73 12.52
C ALA A 173 13.71 3.71 12.85
N ILE A 174 13.59 2.60 12.10
CA ILE A 174 12.66 1.52 12.36
C ILE A 174 13.03 0.75 13.62
N MET A 175 14.30 0.38 13.77
CA MET A 175 14.78 -0.40 14.92
C MET A 175 14.59 0.34 16.24
N ALA A 176 14.65 1.66 16.27
CA ALA A 176 14.37 2.47 17.46
C ALA A 176 12.94 2.27 18.01
N ASN A 177 12.01 1.77 17.19
CA ASN A 177 10.62 1.53 17.58
C ASN A 177 10.27 0.03 17.71
N PHE A 178 11.17 -0.86 17.35
CA PHE A 178 10.89 -2.30 17.17
C PHE A 178 10.35 -2.97 18.43
N ASP A 179 10.86 -2.60 19.60
CA ASP A 179 10.46 -3.20 20.88
C ASP A 179 9.39 -2.40 21.64
N ARG A 180 8.83 -1.36 21.00
CA ARG A 180 7.74 -0.58 21.60
C ARG A 180 6.47 -1.40 21.72
N ARG A 181 5.90 -1.42 22.92
CA ARG A 181 4.60 -2.03 23.18
C ARG A 181 3.48 -1.16 22.60
N SER A 182 2.52 -1.78 21.95
CA SER A 182 1.34 -1.12 21.41
C SER A 182 0.13 -2.07 21.44
N PHE A 183 -1.07 -1.52 21.23
CA PHE A 183 -2.25 -2.37 21.10
C PHE A 183 -2.05 -3.40 19.99
N ARG A 184 -2.16 -4.68 20.33
CA ARG A 184 -2.01 -5.81 19.38
C ARG A 184 -0.72 -5.75 18.55
N GLU A 185 0.34 -5.20 19.11
CA GLU A 185 1.65 -5.09 18.46
C GLU A 185 1.66 -4.32 17.13
N VAL A 186 0.70 -3.40 16.93
CA VAL A 186 0.53 -2.67 15.66
C VAL A 186 1.81 -1.92 15.25
N VAL A 187 2.51 -1.31 16.19
CA VAL A 187 3.78 -0.60 15.90
C VAL A 187 4.85 -1.58 15.47
N ARG A 188 5.03 -2.70 16.23
CA ARG A 188 6.03 -3.70 15.89
C ARG A 188 5.74 -4.37 14.54
N VAL A 189 4.47 -4.68 14.24
CA VAL A 189 4.07 -5.18 12.91
C VAL A 189 4.42 -4.16 11.82
N GLY A 190 4.18 -2.87 12.06
CA GLY A 190 4.62 -1.81 11.14
C GLY A 190 6.13 -1.76 10.94
N CYS A 191 6.92 -1.97 12.00
CA CYS A 191 8.38 -2.10 11.90
C CYS A 191 8.80 -3.33 11.08
N ILE A 192 8.18 -4.49 11.34
CA ILE A 192 8.41 -5.75 10.59
C ILE A 192 8.14 -5.52 9.11
N ASP A 193 7.00 -4.93 8.75
CA ASP A 193 6.69 -4.62 7.36
C ASP A 193 7.68 -3.60 6.76
N GLY A 194 8.08 -2.58 7.54
CA GLY A 194 9.08 -1.60 7.11
C GLY A 194 10.44 -2.23 6.83
N LEU A 195 10.87 -3.19 7.64
CA LEU A 195 12.13 -3.92 7.43
C LEU A 195 12.10 -4.75 6.13
N VAL A 196 10.97 -5.35 5.79
CA VAL A 196 10.80 -6.05 4.50
C VAL A 196 10.87 -5.07 3.32
N GLU A 197 10.17 -3.93 3.41
CA GLU A 197 10.18 -2.92 2.35
C GLU A 197 11.57 -2.30 2.13
N LEU A 198 12.36 -2.19 3.21
CA LEU A 198 13.73 -1.68 3.18
C LEU A 198 14.68 -2.58 2.39
N ARG A 199 14.45 -3.91 2.41
CA ARG A 199 15.30 -4.93 1.78
C ARG A 199 16.75 -4.89 2.27
N ASP A 200 16.94 -4.71 3.57
CA ASP A 200 18.26 -4.70 4.21
C ASP A 200 18.52 -6.05 4.88
N GLU A 201 19.66 -6.67 4.60
CA GLU A 201 20.02 -7.98 5.14
C GLU A 201 20.08 -8.01 6.67
N ARG A 202 20.41 -6.87 7.32
CA ARG A 202 20.41 -6.73 8.77
C ARG A 202 19.04 -7.00 9.41
N ALA A 203 17.98 -6.95 8.63
CA ALA A 203 16.63 -7.20 9.13
C ALA A 203 16.40 -8.66 9.52
N PHE A 204 17.13 -9.63 8.97
CA PHE A 204 16.92 -11.04 9.28
C PHE A 204 17.04 -11.32 10.78
N ASP A 205 18.07 -10.82 11.45
CA ASP A 205 18.28 -11.04 12.89
C ASP A 205 17.12 -10.50 13.73
N ALA A 206 16.57 -9.33 13.37
CA ALA A 206 15.42 -8.76 14.06
C ALA A 206 14.15 -9.56 13.83
N LEU A 207 13.92 -10.04 12.61
CA LEU A 207 12.75 -10.85 12.24
C LEU A 207 12.82 -12.24 12.91
N GLU A 208 13.98 -12.88 12.97
CA GLU A 208 14.16 -14.15 13.66
C GLU A 208 13.89 -14.03 15.16
N ARG A 209 14.39 -12.99 15.82
CA ARG A 209 14.06 -12.72 17.23
C ARG A 209 12.56 -12.50 17.43
N ALA A 210 11.89 -11.79 16.52
CA ALA A 210 10.44 -11.56 16.61
C ALA A 210 9.62 -12.84 16.31
N ALA A 211 10.14 -13.78 15.54
CA ALA A 211 9.53 -15.07 15.26
C ALA A 211 9.72 -16.09 16.40
N ALA A 212 10.69 -15.87 17.30
CA ALA A 212 11.06 -16.80 18.35
C ALA A 212 9.91 -17.06 19.34
N TYR A 213 9.95 -18.25 19.98
CA TYR A 213 9.02 -18.60 21.04
C TYR A 213 9.12 -17.61 22.20
N GLY A 214 7.97 -17.19 22.74
CA GLY A 214 7.88 -16.19 23.81
C GLY A 214 7.69 -14.74 23.32
N ALA A 215 7.93 -14.46 22.05
CA ALA A 215 7.56 -13.15 21.47
C ALA A 215 6.02 -13.02 21.37
N PRO A 216 5.47 -11.79 21.37
CA PRO A 216 4.03 -11.59 21.23
C PRO A 216 3.48 -12.22 19.96
N PHE A 217 2.37 -12.92 20.09
CA PHE A 217 1.79 -13.76 19.04
C PHE A 217 1.59 -13.05 17.69
N GLN A 218 1.06 -11.80 17.70
CA GLN A 218 0.86 -11.05 16.46
C GLN A 218 2.19 -10.71 15.78
N ALA A 219 3.22 -10.39 16.55
CA ALA A 219 4.55 -10.13 16.02
C ALA A 219 5.17 -11.43 15.45
N ARG A 220 5.01 -12.58 16.11
CA ARG A 220 5.56 -13.86 15.65
C ARG A 220 5.04 -14.23 14.27
N THR A 221 3.74 -14.24 14.07
CA THR A 221 3.14 -14.59 12.77
C THR A 221 3.52 -13.63 11.66
N SER A 222 3.61 -12.33 11.97
CA SER A 222 4.06 -11.32 11.03
C SER A 222 5.54 -11.48 10.67
N ALA A 223 6.40 -11.76 11.66
CA ALA A 223 7.84 -11.97 11.46
C ALA A 223 8.13 -13.22 10.62
N VAL A 224 7.41 -14.33 10.87
CA VAL A 224 7.52 -15.56 10.07
C VAL A 224 7.18 -15.29 8.60
N SER A 225 6.10 -14.56 8.34
CA SER A 225 5.73 -14.17 6.99
C SER A 225 6.75 -13.19 6.36
N ALA A 226 7.31 -12.30 7.19
CA ALA A 226 8.31 -11.31 6.76
C ALA A 226 9.65 -11.94 6.37
N LEU A 227 10.09 -13.00 7.08
CA LEU A 227 11.31 -13.76 6.74
C LEU A 227 11.23 -14.29 5.31
N ALA A 228 10.11 -14.86 4.92
CA ALA A 228 9.94 -15.35 3.56
C ALA A 228 9.91 -14.21 2.53
N ARG A 229 9.14 -13.14 2.78
CA ARG A 229 9.05 -11.98 1.89
C ARG A 229 10.39 -11.29 1.70
N LEU A 230 11.18 -11.17 2.77
CA LEU A 230 12.53 -10.62 2.69
C LEU A 230 13.46 -11.58 1.94
N GLY A 231 13.33 -12.88 2.18
CA GLY A 231 14.11 -13.93 1.52
C GLY A 231 13.95 -13.99 0.00
N GLU A 232 12.85 -13.44 -0.55
CA GLU A 232 12.69 -13.32 -2.01
C GLU A 232 13.79 -12.42 -2.64
N PHE A 233 14.31 -11.46 -1.88
CA PHE A 233 15.37 -10.53 -2.32
C PHE A 233 16.79 -11.04 -2.05
N PHE A 234 16.96 -12.17 -1.35
CA PHE A 234 18.24 -12.73 -0.93
C PHE A 234 18.32 -14.22 -1.29
N PRO A 235 18.57 -14.57 -2.57
CA PRO A 235 18.58 -15.95 -3.05
C PRO A 235 19.50 -16.88 -2.24
N ASP A 236 20.66 -16.36 -1.82
CA ASP A 236 21.65 -17.13 -1.06
C ASP A 236 21.16 -17.55 0.33
N ARG A 237 20.16 -16.84 0.86
CA ARG A 237 19.53 -17.14 2.15
C ARG A 237 18.35 -18.12 2.05
N LYS A 238 17.83 -18.38 0.85
CA LYS A 238 16.57 -19.15 0.67
C LYS A 238 16.61 -20.52 1.31
N LYS A 239 17.71 -21.25 1.17
CA LYS A 239 17.83 -22.60 1.73
C LYS A 239 17.77 -22.58 3.25
N ALA A 240 18.61 -21.77 3.90
CA ALA A 240 18.63 -21.66 5.37
C ALA A 240 17.30 -21.15 5.92
N LEU A 241 16.64 -20.21 5.24
CA LEU A 241 15.30 -19.74 5.61
C LEU A 241 14.25 -20.85 5.44
N GLY A 242 14.34 -21.66 4.38
CA GLY A 242 13.47 -22.81 4.18
C GLY A 242 13.56 -23.80 5.32
N GLU A 243 14.78 -24.20 5.72
CA GLU A 243 15.05 -25.06 6.86
C GLU A 243 14.47 -24.46 8.16
N ARG A 244 14.72 -23.18 8.41
CA ARG A 244 14.20 -22.49 9.60
C ARG A 244 12.66 -22.42 9.63
N LEU A 245 12.03 -22.15 8.51
CA LEU A 245 10.57 -22.13 8.39
C LEU A 245 9.97 -23.54 8.51
N ALA A 246 10.66 -24.55 8.02
CA ALA A 246 10.26 -25.95 8.21
C ALA A 246 10.21 -26.33 9.71
N GLU A 247 11.18 -25.91 10.52
CA GLU A 247 11.13 -26.07 11.99
C GLU A 247 9.90 -25.40 12.60
N LEU A 248 9.52 -24.21 12.12
CA LEU A 248 8.35 -23.47 12.63
C LEU A 248 7.01 -24.10 12.22
N THR A 249 6.97 -25.05 11.28
CA THR A 249 5.77 -25.89 11.03
C THR A 249 5.46 -26.80 12.20
N GLU A 250 6.39 -26.96 13.14
CA GLU A 250 6.24 -27.75 14.37
C GLU A 250 5.94 -26.91 15.62
N ASP A 251 5.77 -25.61 15.49
CA ASP A 251 5.50 -24.70 16.60
C ASP A 251 4.23 -25.11 17.39
N ARG A 252 4.22 -24.80 18.69
CA ARG A 252 3.08 -25.07 19.56
C ARG A 252 1.83 -24.29 19.18
N ASP A 253 1.98 -23.04 18.67
CA ASP A 253 0.85 -22.22 18.21
C ASP A 253 0.51 -22.57 16.75
N PHE A 254 -0.70 -23.06 16.51
CA PHE A 254 -1.16 -23.42 15.16
C PHE A 254 -1.12 -22.25 14.18
N ARG A 255 -1.23 -20.99 14.65
CA ARG A 255 -1.16 -19.81 13.79
C ARG A 255 0.25 -19.58 13.28
N VAL A 256 1.27 -19.88 14.10
CA VAL A 256 2.67 -19.86 13.69
C VAL A 256 2.93 -20.96 12.68
N ARG A 257 2.40 -22.20 12.92
CA ARG A 257 2.50 -23.29 11.94
C ARG A 257 1.89 -22.91 10.58
N ILE A 258 0.69 -22.32 10.59
CA ILE A 258 0.04 -21.81 9.36
C ILE A 258 0.90 -20.73 8.68
N ALA A 259 1.44 -19.78 9.44
CA ALA A 259 2.31 -18.74 8.90
C ALA A 259 3.58 -19.33 8.27
N ALA A 260 4.19 -20.34 8.93
CA ALA A 260 5.37 -21.04 8.44
C ALA A 260 5.10 -21.81 7.13
N ALA A 261 3.98 -22.53 7.07
CA ALA A 261 3.57 -23.22 5.84
C ALA A 261 3.38 -22.24 4.66
N ASN A 262 2.67 -21.13 4.89
CA ASN A 262 2.52 -20.09 3.86
C ASN A 262 3.84 -19.41 3.50
N ALA A 263 4.74 -19.24 4.46
CA ALA A 263 6.07 -18.67 4.24
C ALA A 263 6.93 -19.59 3.35
N LEU A 264 6.89 -20.93 3.57
CA LEU A 264 7.53 -21.91 2.70
C LEU A 264 7.00 -21.86 1.27
N LYS A 265 5.68 -21.69 1.11
CA LYS A 265 5.07 -21.46 -0.21
C LYS A 265 5.61 -20.16 -0.86
N THR A 266 5.67 -19.05 -0.12
CA THR A 266 6.19 -17.77 -0.61
C THR A 266 7.65 -17.90 -1.09
N LEU A 267 8.50 -18.60 -0.33
CA LEU A 267 9.87 -18.91 -0.73
C LEU A 267 9.99 -19.93 -1.85
N LYS A 268 8.89 -20.63 -2.20
CA LYS A 268 8.88 -21.75 -3.14
C LYS A 268 9.87 -22.86 -2.73
N ALA A 269 9.93 -23.14 -1.45
CA ALA A 269 10.83 -24.10 -0.82
C ALA A 269 10.37 -25.55 -1.09
N ALA A 270 10.48 -26.02 -2.32
CA ALA A 270 10.07 -27.36 -2.72
C ALA A 270 10.90 -28.47 -2.03
N ASP A 271 12.11 -28.17 -1.59
CA ASP A 271 12.95 -29.02 -0.77
C ASP A 271 12.42 -29.26 0.65
N GLN A 272 11.42 -28.49 1.10
CA GLN A 272 10.78 -28.60 2.41
C GLN A 272 9.38 -29.23 2.37
N ILE A 273 9.00 -29.91 1.31
CA ILE A 273 7.69 -30.58 1.15
C ILE A 273 7.42 -31.58 2.28
N GLU A 274 8.44 -32.36 2.70
CA GLU A 274 8.29 -33.33 3.78
C GLU A 274 7.87 -32.68 5.11
N ALA A 275 8.33 -31.48 5.43
CA ALA A 275 7.93 -30.76 6.64
C ALA A 275 6.44 -30.41 6.60
N ILE A 276 5.91 -30.01 5.44
CA ILE A 276 4.49 -29.73 5.26
C ILE A 276 3.65 -31.00 5.31
N GLU A 277 4.14 -32.12 4.77
CA GLU A 277 3.47 -33.44 4.88
C GLU A 277 3.37 -33.89 6.34
N ARG A 278 4.45 -33.77 7.12
CA ARG A 278 4.43 -34.03 8.56
C ARG A 278 3.43 -33.12 9.29
N MET A 279 3.41 -31.82 8.95
CA MET A 279 2.42 -30.89 9.49
C MET A 279 1.00 -31.35 9.17
N ALA A 280 0.70 -31.70 7.92
CA ALA A 280 -0.63 -32.12 7.49
C ALA A 280 -1.11 -33.40 8.19
N ALA A 281 -0.19 -34.33 8.49
CA ALA A 281 -0.52 -35.60 9.13
C ALA A 281 -0.87 -35.45 10.63
N ARG A 282 -0.28 -34.49 11.35
CA ARG A 282 -0.45 -34.33 12.80
C ARG A 282 -1.30 -33.11 13.21
N GLU A 283 -1.64 -32.21 12.27
CA GLU A 283 -2.41 -31.02 12.57
C GLU A 283 -3.85 -31.34 12.93
N LEU A 284 -4.30 -30.81 14.07
CA LEU A 284 -5.67 -31.00 14.57
C LEU A 284 -6.62 -29.87 14.20
N ASP A 285 -6.08 -28.68 13.94
CA ASP A 285 -6.89 -27.52 13.51
C ASP A 285 -7.22 -27.60 12.03
N GLY A 286 -8.50 -27.62 11.67
CA GLY A 286 -8.94 -27.76 10.28
C GLY A 286 -8.42 -26.66 9.34
N ARG A 287 -8.07 -25.46 9.87
CA ARG A 287 -7.45 -24.38 9.10
C ARG A 287 -6.02 -24.74 8.74
N GLY A 288 -5.29 -25.30 9.72
CA GLY A 288 -3.92 -25.78 9.51
C GLY A 288 -3.87 -26.92 8.50
N VAL A 289 -4.76 -27.92 8.64
CA VAL A 289 -4.87 -29.03 7.66
C VAL A 289 -5.13 -28.53 6.25
N ARG A 290 -6.09 -27.60 6.10
CA ARG A 290 -6.42 -27.01 4.79
C ARG A 290 -5.23 -26.25 4.20
N THR A 291 -4.55 -25.44 5.02
CA THR A 291 -3.37 -24.67 4.59
C THR A 291 -2.26 -25.61 4.13
N ALA A 292 -1.92 -26.62 4.93
CA ALA A 292 -0.87 -27.59 4.59
C ALA A 292 -1.17 -28.30 3.26
N ARG A 293 -2.40 -28.78 3.05
CA ARG A 293 -2.81 -29.41 1.79
C ARG A 293 -2.70 -28.47 0.60
N GLN A 294 -3.14 -27.21 0.76
CA GLN A 294 -3.04 -26.22 -0.33
C GLN A 294 -1.58 -25.90 -0.66
N VAL A 295 -0.74 -25.70 0.37
CA VAL A 295 0.69 -25.42 0.18
C VAL A 295 1.38 -26.58 -0.53
N LEU A 296 1.08 -27.85 -0.17
CA LEU A 296 1.59 -29.01 -0.87
C LEU A 296 1.24 -29.00 -2.36
N LEU A 297 0.00 -28.69 -2.69
CA LEU A 297 -0.44 -28.58 -4.09
C LEU A 297 0.33 -27.50 -4.84
N ASP A 298 0.51 -26.34 -4.21
CA ASP A 298 1.17 -25.17 -4.82
C ASP A 298 2.67 -25.41 -5.03
N LEU A 299 3.37 -25.99 -4.03
CA LEU A 299 4.80 -26.30 -4.14
C LEU A 299 5.07 -27.39 -5.20
N ARG A 300 4.19 -28.41 -5.31
CA ARG A 300 4.31 -29.44 -6.34
C ARG A 300 4.07 -28.91 -7.76
N LYS A 301 3.23 -27.88 -7.91
CA LYS A 301 2.95 -27.23 -9.21
C LYS A 301 4.03 -26.21 -9.62
N GLY A 302 4.65 -25.55 -8.67
CA GLY A 302 5.48 -24.34 -8.86
C GLY A 302 6.92 -24.60 -9.31
N ALA A 303 7.33 -25.81 -9.63
CA ALA A 303 8.71 -26.13 -9.98
C ALA A 303 9.17 -25.57 -11.36
N GLY A 304 8.42 -24.72 -12.05
CA GLY A 304 8.68 -24.45 -13.46
C GLY A 304 8.66 -23.02 -14.01
N THR A 305 8.36 -21.92 -13.25
CA THR A 305 8.06 -20.62 -13.92
C THR A 305 8.65 -19.35 -13.29
N ASP A 306 9.70 -19.39 -12.52
CA ASP A 306 9.90 -18.34 -11.50
C ASP A 306 10.91 -17.20 -11.77
N GLU A 307 11.97 -17.40 -12.51
CA GLU A 307 12.99 -16.34 -12.75
C GLU A 307 12.46 -15.18 -13.61
N GLU A 308 11.66 -15.50 -14.62
CA GLU A 308 11.06 -14.47 -15.50
C GLU A 308 10.11 -13.52 -14.78
N VAL A 309 9.28 -14.05 -13.87
CA VAL A 309 8.30 -13.23 -13.11
C VAL A 309 9.01 -12.29 -12.12
N GLN A 310 10.11 -12.72 -11.53
CA GLN A 310 10.90 -11.88 -10.63
C GLN A 310 11.59 -10.75 -11.39
N HIS A 311 12.18 -11.05 -12.52
CA HIS A 311 12.82 -10.05 -13.39
C HIS A 311 11.81 -8.99 -13.89
N LEU A 312 10.62 -9.43 -14.29
CA LEU A 312 9.55 -8.53 -14.71
C LEU A 312 9.06 -7.60 -13.57
N ARG A 313 9.02 -8.08 -12.33
CA ARG A 313 8.65 -7.24 -11.17
C ARG A 313 9.71 -6.17 -10.89
N GLU A 314 10.97 -6.52 -10.95
CA GLU A 314 12.08 -5.57 -10.76
C GLU A 314 12.11 -4.50 -11.85
N ASP A 315 11.88 -4.89 -13.10
CA ASP A 315 11.83 -3.97 -14.22
C ASP A 315 10.62 -3.04 -14.14
N LEU A 316 9.49 -3.55 -13.67
CA LEU A 316 8.28 -2.74 -13.44
C LEU A 316 8.48 -1.72 -12.31
N GLU A 317 9.23 -2.04 -11.26
CA GLU A 317 9.62 -1.08 -10.23
C GLU A 317 10.54 0.02 -10.78
N LYS A 318 11.57 -0.35 -11.54
CA LYS A 318 12.47 0.63 -12.18
C LYS A 318 11.72 1.59 -13.11
N LEU A 319 10.84 1.04 -13.95
CA LEU A 319 10.00 1.83 -14.86
C LEU A 319 9.06 2.79 -14.12
N ARG A 320 8.53 2.40 -12.97
CA ARG A 320 7.70 3.28 -12.13
C ARG A 320 8.51 4.45 -11.56
N ASP A 321 9.70 4.18 -11.05
CA ASP A 321 10.59 5.21 -10.52
C ASP A 321 11.06 6.18 -11.61
N GLU A 322 11.37 5.68 -12.81
CA GLU A 322 11.71 6.51 -13.97
C GLU A 322 10.52 7.36 -14.44
N ASN A 323 9.33 6.78 -14.46
CA ASN A 323 8.11 7.48 -14.86
C ASN A 323 7.77 8.64 -13.89
N ALA A 324 7.95 8.43 -12.58
CA ALA A 324 7.79 9.49 -11.59
C ALA A 324 8.77 10.65 -11.82
N LYS A 325 10.05 10.34 -12.07
CA LYS A 325 11.09 11.34 -12.38
C LYS A 325 10.79 12.11 -13.68
N LEU A 326 10.29 11.42 -14.70
CA LEU A 326 9.92 12.05 -15.99
C LEU A 326 8.71 12.97 -15.82
N ARG A 327 7.68 12.59 -15.08
CA ARG A 327 6.52 13.43 -14.76
C ARG A 327 6.95 14.71 -14.05
N ASP A 328 7.77 14.59 -13.02
CA ASP A 328 8.30 15.74 -12.28
C ASP A 328 9.12 16.69 -13.20
N ARG A 329 9.91 16.13 -14.14
CA ARG A 329 10.66 16.92 -15.10
C ARG A 329 9.76 17.65 -16.10
N ILE A 330 8.70 17.01 -16.58
CA ILE A 330 7.70 17.62 -17.46
C ILE A 330 7.01 18.78 -16.75
N GLU A 331 6.54 18.60 -15.52
CA GLU A 331 5.90 19.67 -14.74
C GLU A 331 6.81 20.88 -14.54
N ARG A 332 8.10 20.65 -14.26
CA ARG A 332 9.09 21.75 -14.16
C ARG A 332 9.27 22.50 -15.47
N ILE A 333 9.29 21.79 -16.61
CA ILE A 333 9.41 22.41 -17.94
C ILE A 333 8.15 23.22 -18.25
N GLU A 334 6.97 22.68 -17.97
CA GLU A 334 5.69 23.38 -18.19
C GLU A 334 5.57 24.64 -17.31
N ALA A 335 5.97 24.55 -16.04
CA ALA A 335 6.00 25.69 -15.13
C ALA A 335 6.97 26.79 -15.60
N ALA A 336 8.16 26.40 -16.07
CA ALA A 336 9.14 27.34 -16.63
C ALA A 336 8.67 27.97 -17.97
N GLY A 337 7.93 27.21 -18.77
CA GLY A 337 7.32 27.70 -20.01
C GLY A 337 6.17 28.70 -19.77
N ALA A 338 5.36 28.44 -18.72
CA ALA A 338 4.28 29.34 -18.33
C ALA A 338 4.79 30.67 -17.72
N ALA A 339 5.93 30.65 -17.02
CA ALA A 339 6.55 31.85 -16.46
C ALA A 339 7.23 32.76 -17.49
N ARG A 340 7.40 32.29 -18.73
CA ARG A 340 8.00 33.04 -19.84
C ARG A 340 6.96 33.67 -20.82
N ARG A 341 5.69 33.40 -20.60
CA ARG A 341 4.55 34.01 -21.30
C ARG A 341 3.86 35.03 -20.41
#